data_785d0bcdb654bdfb0916898dabf9817e
#
_entry.id   785d0bcdb654bdfb0916898dabf9817e
#
_cell.length_a   1.000
_cell.length_b   1.000
_cell.length_c   1.000
_cell.angle_alpha   90.00
_cell.angle_beta   90.00
_cell.angle_gamma   90.00
#
_symmetry.space_group_name_H-M   'P 1'
#
loop_
_entity.id
_entity.type
_entity.pdbx_description
1 polymer ?
#
loop_
_entity_poly.entity_id
_entity_poly.type
_entity_poly.pdbx_seq_one_letter_code
_entity_poly.pdbx_strand_id
1 'polypeptide(L)'
;VRSTPSAQSLFIGISMFRIFNEAITSGVGSVQDFTGGLKSERVRTRVLTNSNVSFRVLDSFLQSVGVALILLIGFSASLSGVISYLIICQILGIAADGFGQNLSLIVRRIPDLFNLINYFLLLMFFGSPVLYPMSNMSGLHYTINEYNPLSYFIEISRYLMDLDSEIMNLDPILGFLLIFGVIAVAIRGFMKLDEVR
;
A
#
# COMPACT_ATOMS: atom_id res chain seq x y z
N VAL A 1 -30.18 -3.09 -4.64
CA VAL A 1 -29.67 -4.45 -4.94
C VAL A 1 -28.16 -4.37 -4.82
N ARG A 2 -27.58 -5.05 -3.83
CA ARG A 2 -26.09 -5.13 -3.69
C ARG A 2 -25.57 -5.93 -4.88
N SER A 3 -24.78 -5.28 -5.75
CA SER A 3 -24.08 -5.99 -6.82
C SER A 3 -23.03 -6.92 -6.22
N THR A 4 -22.97 -8.15 -6.69
CA THR A 4 -21.86 -9.04 -6.34
C THR A 4 -20.57 -8.44 -6.92
N PRO A 5 -19.49 -8.31 -6.13
CA PRO A 5 -18.24 -7.74 -6.64
C PRO A 5 -17.75 -8.58 -7.82
N SER A 6 -17.33 -7.91 -8.89
CA SER A 6 -16.75 -8.60 -10.04
C SER A 6 -15.43 -9.26 -9.63
N ALA A 7 -15.08 -10.39 -10.25
CA ALA A 7 -13.80 -11.05 -9.99
C ALA A 7 -12.61 -10.09 -10.24
N GLN A 8 -12.70 -9.23 -11.25
CA GLN A 8 -11.70 -8.19 -11.54
C GLN A 8 -11.50 -7.24 -10.35
N SER A 9 -12.61 -6.73 -9.79
CA SER A 9 -12.59 -5.83 -8.62
C SER A 9 -11.93 -6.47 -7.41
N LEU A 10 -12.17 -7.77 -7.18
CA LEU A 10 -11.52 -8.55 -6.12
C LEU A 10 -10.02 -8.69 -6.36
N PHE A 11 -9.59 -9.04 -7.58
CA PHE A 11 -8.16 -9.17 -7.91
C PHE A 11 -7.40 -7.86 -7.66
N ILE A 12 -7.97 -6.72 -8.07
CA ILE A 12 -7.37 -5.41 -7.84
C ILE A 12 -7.26 -5.12 -6.35
N GLY A 13 -8.33 -5.27 -5.59
CA GLY A 13 -8.33 -5.00 -4.15
C GLY A 13 -7.32 -5.86 -3.40
N ILE A 14 -7.33 -7.18 -3.63
CA ILE A 14 -6.44 -8.13 -2.95
C ILE A 14 -4.97 -7.86 -3.30
N SER A 15 -4.65 -7.62 -4.58
CA SER A 15 -3.27 -7.37 -5.01
C SER A 15 -2.73 -6.06 -4.47
N MET A 16 -3.52 -4.99 -4.48
CA MET A 16 -3.11 -3.70 -3.94
C MET A 16 -2.92 -3.76 -2.43
N PHE A 17 -3.82 -4.45 -1.71
CA PHE A 17 -3.65 -4.66 -0.28
C PHE A 17 -2.39 -5.48 0.02
N ARG A 18 -2.09 -6.51 -0.77
CA ARG A 18 -0.89 -7.31 -0.62
C ARG A 18 0.37 -6.46 -0.77
N ILE A 19 0.47 -5.65 -1.83
CA ILE A 19 1.58 -4.72 -2.04
C ILE A 19 1.72 -3.76 -0.84
N PHE A 20 0.61 -3.19 -0.38
CA PHE A 20 0.58 -2.30 0.78
C PHE A 20 1.08 -2.99 2.06
N ASN A 21 0.56 -4.18 2.36
CA ASN A 21 0.92 -4.96 3.55
C ASN A 21 2.40 -5.35 3.54
N GLU A 22 2.89 -5.87 2.42
CA GLU A 22 4.30 -6.28 2.28
C GLU A 22 5.25 -5.08 2.33
N ALA A 23 4.87 -3.94 1.77
CA ALA A 23 5.65 -2.72 1.83
C ALA A 23 5.75 -2.18 3.26
N ILE A 24 4.65 -2.10 4.00
CA ILE A 24 4.68 -1.68 5.42
C ILE A 24 5.52 -2.63 6.26
N THR A 25 5.28 -3.94 6.19
CA THR A 25 6.02 -4.93 7.00
C THR A 25 7.51 -4.91 6.70
N SER A 26 7.90 -4.77 5.45
CA SER A 26 9.30 -4.61 5.06
C SER A 26 9.92 -3.32 5.59
N GLY A 27 9.20 -2.19 5.41
CA GLY A 27 9.65 -0.90 5.94
C GLY A 27 9.85 -0.94 7.45
N VAL A 28 8.92 -1.56 8.18
CA VAL A 28 9.04 -1.75 9.64
C VAL A 28 10.20 -2.68 9.99
N GLY A 29 10.41 -3.76 9.25
CA GLY A 29 11.50 -4.74 9.46
C GLY A 29 12.88 -4.19 9.15
N SER A 30 12.99 -3.14 8.34
CA SER A 30 14.25 -2.60 7.86
C SER A 30 15.27 -2.26 8.96
N VAL A 31 14.79 -1.88 10.16
CA VAL A 31 15.65 -1.57 11.32
C VAL A 31 16.02 -2.82 12.11
N GLN A 32 15.22 -3.88 12.09
CA GLN A 32 15.55 -5.13 12.81
C GLN A 32 16.73 -5.83 12.14
N ASP A 33 16.83 -5.77 10.82
CA ASP A 33 17.96 -6.33 10.06
C ASP A 33 19.29 -5.66 10.44
N PHE A 34 19.27 -4.37 10.83
CA PHE A 34 20.45 -3.65 11.32
C PHE A 34 20.94 -4.10 12.71
N THR A 35 20.05 -4.64 13.54
CA THR A 35 20.41 -5.04 14.90
C THR A 35 20.93 -6.47 15.00
N GLY A 36 20.61 -7.33 14.03
CA GLY A 36 20.88 -8.76 14.12
C GLY A 36 22.23 -9.22 13.55
N GLY A 37 22.59 -8.87 12.33
CA GLY A 37 23.74 -9.48 11.64
C GLY A 37 24.78 -8.52 11.10
N LEU A 38 24.42 -7.29 10.80
CA LEU A 38 25.28 -6.34 10.09
C LEU A 38 26.04 -5.37 11.01
N LYS A 39 25.98 -5.55 12.34
CA LYS A 39 26.77 -4.75 13.29
C LYS A 39 28.28 -4.87 13.10
N SER A 40 28.76 -5.94 12.47
CA SER A 40 30.19 -6.19 12.26
C SER A 40 30.74 -5.52 11.00
N GLU A 41 29.90 -5.15 10.05
CA GLU A 41 30.32 -4.47 8.83
C GLU A 41 29.90 -2.99 8.84
N ARG A 42 30.86 -2.10 8.58
CA ARG A 42 30.64 -0.64 8.49
C ARG A 42 29.90 -0.26 7.20
N VAL A 43 28.72 -0.84 6.95
CA VAL A 43 27.89 -0.49 5.79
C VAL A 43 27.14 0.80 6.10
N ARG A 44 27.21 1.78 5.19
CA ARG A 44 26.46 3.03 5.34
C ARG A 44 24.97 2.75 5.28
N THR A 45 24.22 3.24 6.27
CA THR A 45 22.74 3.12 6.37
C THR A 45 22.04 3.47 5.07
N ARG A 46 22.49 4.53 4.37
CA ARG A 46 21.96 4.94 3.06
C ARG A 46 21.99 3.86 1.99
N VAL A 47 23.08 3.09 1.93
CA VAL A 47 23.22 2.02 0.92
C VAL A 47 22.19 0.94 1.17
N LEU A 48 21.98 0.56 2.42
CA LEU A 48 20.99 -0.46 2.81
C LEU A 48 19.56 0.04 2.61
N THR A 49 19.25 1.28 2.99
CA THR A 49 17.93 1.87 2.76
C THR A 49 17.61 1.94 1.27
N ASN A 50 18.54 2.44 0.45
CA ASN A 50 18.33 2.52 -1.00
C ASN A 50 18.21 1.13 -1.64
N SER A 51 18.98 0.15 -1.18
CA SER A 51 18.88 -1.24 -1.64
C SER A 51 17.51 -1.82 -1.33
N ASN A 52 17.01 -1.65 -0.10
CA ASN A 52 15.70 -2.14 0.32
C ASN A 52 14.58 -1.48 -0.47
N VAL A 53 14.62 -0.16 -0.67
CA VAL A 53 13.63 0.56 -1.49
C VAL A 53 13.65 0.06 -2.94
N SER A 54 14.83 -0.08 -3.55
CA SER A 54 14.96 -0.56 -4.93
C SER A 54 14.44 -1.99 -5.08
N PHE A 55 14.76 -2.86 -4.13
CA PHE A 55 14.25 -4.24 -4.10
C PHE A 55 12.72 -4.25 -3.96
N ARG A 56 12.16 -3.39 -3.12
CA ARG A 56 10.73 -3.28 -2.90
C ARG A 56 9.98 -2.77 -4.13
N VAL A 57 10.54 -1.79 -4.83
CA VAL A 57 9.98 -1.29 -6.11
C VAL A 57 9.95 -2.41 -7.15
N LEU A 58 11.02 -3.19 -7.25
CA LEU A 58 11.08 -4.33 -8.17
C LEU A 58 10.05 -5.41 -7.80
N ASP A 59 9.95 -5.76 -6.52
CA ASP A 59 9.02 -6.77 -6.02
C ASP A 59 7.55 -6.37 -6.25
N SER A 60 7.16 -5.14 -5.89
CA SER A 60 5.83 -4.62 -6.16
C SER A 60 5.52 -4.52 -7.66
N PHE A 61 6.53 -4.23 -8.48
CA PHE A 61 6.40 -4.25 -9.94
C PHE A 61 6.10 -5.66 -10.45
N LEU A 62 6.86 -6.65 -10.05
CA LEU A 62 6.65 -8.04 -10.48
C LEU A 62 5.28 -8.57 -10.04
N GLN A 63 4.86 -8.26 -8.82
CA GLN A 63 3.52 -8.64 -8.32
C GLN A 63 2.40 -7.97 -9.14
N SER A 64 2.51 -6.66 -9.37
CA SER A 64 1.51 -5.91 -10.14
C SER A 64 1.46 -6.34 -11.60
N VAL A 65 2.59 -6.67 -12.23
CA VAL A 65 2.65 -7.23 -13.60
C VAL A 65 1.96 -8.58 -13.67
N GLY A 66 2.15 -9.46 -12.69
CA GLY A 66 1.46 -10.75 -12.65
C GLY A 66 -0.07 -10.60 -12.66
N VAL A 67 -0.59 -9.69 -11.84
CA VAL A 67 -2.03 -9.38 -11.82
C VAL A 67 -2.47 -8.68 -13.11
N ALA A 68 -1.68 -7.75 -13.64
CA ALA A 68 -1.94 -7.06 -14.90
C ALA A 68 -2.11 -8.04 -16.07
N LEU A 69 -1.27 -9.07 -16.17
CA LEU A 69 -1.40 -10.12 -17.18
C LEU A 69 -2.71 -10.92 -17.03
N ILE A 70 -3.10 -11.26 -15.80
CA ILE A 70 -4.39 -11.92 -15.54
C ILE A 70 -5.56 -11.03 -15.97
N LEU A 71 -5.50 -9.72 -15.69
CA LEU A 71 -6.54 -8.78 -16.06
C LEU A 71 -6.62 -8.60 -17.59
N LEU A 72 -5.50 -8.55 -18.30
CA LEU A 72 -5.47 -8.44 -19.76
C LEU A 72 -5.98 -9.70 -20.45
N ILE A 73 -5.46 -10.87 -20.07
CA ILE A 73 -5.73 -12.13 -20.77
C ILE A 73 -7.06 -12.74 -20.30
N GLY A 74 -7.30 -12.75 -19.00
CA GLY A 74 -8.47 -13.41 -18.41
C GLY A 74 -9.75 -12.61 -18.50
N PHE A 75 -9.64 -11.27 -18.45
CA PHE A 75 -10.80 -10.39 -18.36
C PHE A 75 -10.90 -9.35 -19.47
N SER A 76 -9.97 -9.38 -20.43
CA SER A 76 -9.95 -8.41 -21.55
C SER A 76 -9.98 -6.94 -21.10
N ALA A 77 -9.31 -6.63 -19.98
CA ALA A 77 -9.23 -5.27 -19.45
C ALA A 77 -8.59 -4.31 -20.45
N SER A 78 -8.93 -3.03 -20.39
CA SER A 78 -8.34 -2.01 -21.25
C SER A 78 -6.85 -1.83 -20.97
N LEU A 79 -6.03 -1.68 -22.01
CA LEU A 79 -4.59 -1.47 -21.85
C LEU A 79 -4.27 -0.20 -21.06
N SER A 80 -5.04 0.87 -21.25
CA SER A 80 -4.92 2.13 -20.52
C SER A 80 -5.19 1.95 -19.01
N GLY A 81 -6.23 1.20 -18.66
CA GLY A 81 -6.56 0.88 -17.26
C GLY A 81 -5.45 0.06 -16.59
N VAL A 82 -4.91 -0.94 -17.29
CA VAL A 82 -3.82 -1.77 -16.77
C VAL A 82 -2.53 -0.96 -16.55
N ILE A 83 -2.16 -0.07 -17.47
CA ILE A 83 -1.00 0.81 -17.30
C ILE A 83 -1.20 1.72 -16.07
N SER A 84 -2.39 2.31 -15.93
CA SER A 84 -2.74 3.15 -14.78
C SER A 84 -2.66 2.37 -13.47
N TYR A 85 -3.16 1.14 -13.43
CA TYR A 85 -3.07 0.23 -12.29
C TYR A 85 -1.61 -0.03 -11.89
N LEU A 86 -0.72 -0.33 -12.87
CA LEU A 86 0.70 -0.55 -12.60
C LEU A 86 1.35 0.69 -11.95
N ILE A 87 1.07 1.89 -12.46
CA ILE A 87 1.61 3.14 -11.90
C ILE A 87 1.11 3.35 -10.46
N ILE A 88 -0.19 3.16 -10.23
CA ILE A 88 -0.79 3.34 -8.90
C ILE A 88 -0.21 2.34 -7.90
N CYS A 89 0.01 1.09 -8.29
CA CYS A 89 0.65 0.07 -7.45
C CYS A 89 2.08 0.48 -7.03
N GLN A 90 2.87 1.09 -7.94
CA GLN A 90 4.21 1.55 -7.60
C GLN A 90 4.17 2.72 -6.60
N ILE A 91 3.29 3.69 -6.83
CA ILE A 91 3.11 4.83 -5.92
C ILE A 91 2.68 4.33 -4.53
N LEU A 92 1.71 3.41 -4.47
CA LEU A 92 1.23 2.80 -3.23
C LEU A 92 2.36 2.05 -2.49
N GLY A 93 3.14 1.22 -3.22
CA GLY A 93 4.24 0.45 -2.65
C GLY A 93 5.32 1.34 -2.03
N ILE A 94 5.77 2.37 -2.76
CA ILE A 94 6.77 3.33 -2.27
C ILE A 94 6.24 4.12 -1.06
N ALA A 95 5.00 4.59 -1.13
CA ALA A 95 4.38 5.34 -0.05
C ALA A 95 4.20 4.49 1.22
N ALA A 96 3.76 3.24 1.06
CA ALA A 96 3.59 2.30 2.16
C ALA A 96 4.93 1.89 2.81
N ASP A 97 5.99 1.65 2.00
CA ASP A 97 7.33 1.35 2.51
C ASP A 97 7.88 2.52 3.34
N GLY A 98 7.81 3.75 2.84
CA GLY A 98 8.25 4.94 3.58
C GLY A 98 7.45 5.17 4.87
N PHE A 99 6.14 4.86 4.87
CA PHE A 99 5.34 4.87 6.08
C PHE A 99 5.80 3.79 7.07
N GLY A 100 6.07 2.57 6.60
CA GLY A 100 6.63 1.48 7.40
C GLY A 100 7.98 1.86 8.03
N GLN A 101 8.85 2.56 7.29
CA GLN A 101 10.12 3.04 7.81
C GLN A 101 9.95 4.06 8.95
N ASN A 102 8.93 4.91 8.92
CA ASN A 102 8.61 5.76 10.08
C ASN A 102 8.20 4.92 11.30
N LEU A 103 7.37 3.90 11.10
CA LEU A 103 6.96 2.99 12.18
C LEU A 103 8.16 2.20 12.74
N SER A 104 9.16 1.87 11.93
CA SER A 104 10.36 1.16 12.36
C SER A 104 11.12 1.88 13.48
N LEU A 105 11.10 3.23 13.48
CA LEU A 105 11.72 4.05 14.53
C LEU A 105 11.03 3.85 15.89
N ILE A 106 9.73 3.57 15.89
CA ILE A 106 8.96 3.30 17.11
C ILE A 106 9.15 1.84 17.53
N VAL A 107 9.07 0.91 16.58
CA VAL A 107 9.26 -0.54 16.81
C VAL A 107 10.66 -0.83 17.38
N ARG A 108 11.68 -0.04 17.00
CA ARG A 108 13.01 -0.15 17.61
C ARG A 108 13.00 0.06 19.13
N ARG A 109 12.07 0.88 19.64
CA ARG A 109 11.94 1.14 21.09
C ARG A 109 11.01 0.13 21.77
N ILE A 110 10.01 -0.36 21.04
CA ILE A 110 8.99 -1.28 21.54
C ILE A 110 8.83 -2.42 20.52
N PRO A 111 9.65 -3.49 20.62
CA PRO A 111 9.65 -4.59 19.62
C PRO A 111 8.29 -5.29 19.45
N ASP A 112 7.52 -5.41 20.52
CA ASP A 112 6.18 -6.05 20.49
C ASP A 112 5.19 -5.32 19.57
N LEU A 113 5.44 -4.04 19.28
CA LEU A 113 4.63 -3.25 18.37
C LEU A 113 4.62 -3.84 16.94
N PHE A 114 5.67 -4.58 16.54
CA PHE A 114 5.70 -5.26 15.25
C PHE A 114 4.54 -6.23 15.08
N ASN A 115 4.29 -7.05 16.10
CA ASN A 115 3.17 -7.99 16.10
C ASN A 115 1.83 -7.26 16.07
N LEU A 116 1.71 -6.17 16.84
CA LEU A 116 0.49 -5.35 16.86
C LEU A 116 0.21 -4.73 15.49
N ILE A 117 1.23 -4.25 14.78
CA ILE A 117 1.09 -3.74 13.40
C ILE A 117 0.57 -4.83 12.47
N ASN A 118 1.09 -6.06 12.54
CA ASN A 118 0.62 -7.17 11.71
C ASN A 118 -0.85 -7.51 11.99
N TYR A 119 -1.28 -7.51 13.24
CA TYR A 119 -2.70 -7.69 13.58
C TYR A 119 -3.56 -6.54 13.08
N PHE A 120 -3.09 -5.31 13.16
CA PHE A 120 -3.79 -4.14 12.63
C PHE A 120 -3.94 -4.21 11.11
N LEU A 121 -2.90 -4.62 10.39
CA LEU A 121 -2.95 -4.83 8.95
C LEU A 121 -3.96 -5.92 8.57
N LEU A 122 -4.04 -7.01 9.34
CA LEU A 122 -5.06 -8.04 9.15
C LEU A 122 -6.49 -7.48 9.33
N LEU A 123 -6.71 -6.65 10.35
CA LEU A 123 -8.00 -5.98 10.54
C LEU A 123 -8.31 -5.00 9.40
N MET A 124 -7.31 -4.27 8.91
CA MET A 124 -7.46 -3.39 7.74
C MET A 124 -7.85 -4.14 6.48
N PHE A 125 -7.41 -5.39 6.29
CA PHE A 125 -7.82 -6.21 5.14
C PHE A 125 -9.33 -6.38 5.06
N PHE A 126 -9.96 -6.68 6.19
CA PHE A 126 -11.42 -6.85 6.25
C PHE A 126 -12.17 -5.51 6.35
N GLY A 127 -11.54 -4.51 6.94
CA GLY A 127 -12.11 -3.19 7.16
C GLY A 127 -12.08 -2.27 5.94
N SER A 128 -11.14 -2.49 5.01
CA SER A 128 -10.97 -1.65 3.81
C SER A 128 -11.75 -2.22 2.61
N PRO A 129 -11.93 -1.45 1.53
CA PRO A 129 -12.69 -1.87 0.33
C PRO A 129 -11.89 -2.87 -0.54
N VAL A 130 -11.24 -3.86 0.10
CA VAL A 130 -10.43 -4.88 -0.56
C VAL A 130 -11.33 -5.93 -1.22
N LEU A 131 -12.25 -6.50 -0.44
CA LEU A 131 -13.09 -7.61 -0.88
C LEU A 131 -14.39 -7.15 -1.56
N TYR A 132 -14.77 -5.91 -1.40
CA TYR A 132 -16.00 -5.33 -1.95
C TYR A 132 -15.82 -3.83 -2.20
N PRO A 133 -16.45 -3.26 -3.24
CA PRO A 133 -16.35 -1.83 -3.50
C PRO A 133 -17.04 -1.01 -2.40
N MET A 134 -16.64 0.25 -2.25
CA MET A 134 -17.24 1.16 -1.25
C MET A 134 -18.74 1.37 -1.48
N SER A 135 -19.24 1.22 -2.71
CA SER A 135 -20.69 1.25 -3.05
C SER A 135 -21.53 0.27 -2.23
N ASN A 136 -20.94 -0.82 -1.78
CA ASN A 136 -21.61 -1.83 -0.96
C ASN A 136 -21.50 -1.58 0.55
N MET A 137 -20.75 -0.57 0.98
CA MET A 137 -20.61 -0.18 2.38
C MET A 137 -21.71 0.78 2.81
N SER A 138 -21.98 0.85 4.11
CA SER A 138 -22.95 1.78 4.67
C SER A 138 -22.60 2.18 6.11
N GLY A 139 -23.11 3.34 6.54
CA GLY A 139 -22.94 3.81 7.93
C GLY A 139 -21.49 4.01 8.32
N LEU A 140 -21.15 3.61 9.55
CA LEU A 140 -19.82 3.81 10.13
C LEU A 140 -18.70 3.19 9.27
N HIS A 141 -18.96 2.05 8.63
CA HIS A 141 -17.98 1.37 7.80
C HIS A 141 -17.59 2.21 6.57
N TYR A 142 -18.57 2.85 5.91
CA TYR A 142 -18.33 3.79 4.82
C TYR A 142 -17.51 4.99 5.31
N THR A 143 -17.93 5.62 6.41
CA THR A 143 -17.26 6.80 6.97
C THR A 143 -15.79 6.52 7.32
N ILE A 144 -15.48 5.37 7.94
CA ILE A 144 -14.09 4.99 8.24
C ILE A 144 -13.26 4.89 6.95
N ASN A 145 -13.82 4.33 5.88
CA ASN A 145 -13.11 4.16 4.63
C ASN A 145 -12.98 5.45 3.81
N GLU A 146 -13.85 6.42 4.03
CA GLU A 146 -13.73 7.76 3.47
C GLU A 146 -12.45 8.48 3.96
N TYR A 147 -11.99 8.18 5.19
CA TYR A 147 -10.74 8.72 5.74
C TYR A 147 -9.53 7.77 5.57
N ASN A 148 -9.70 6.65 4.92
CA ASN A 148 -8.62 5.69 4.70
C ASN A 148 -7.93 5.94 3.35
N PRO A 149 -6.64 6.36 3.33
CA PRO A 149 -5.94 6.62 2.07
C PRO A 149 -5.85 5.40 1.15
N LEU A 150 -5.76 4.18 1.70
CA LEU A 150 -5.74 2.96 0.91
C LEU A 150 -7.02 2.78 0.09
N SER A 151 -8.17 3.18 0.63
CA SER A 151 -9.46 3.12 -0.08
C SER A 151 -9.43 3.94 -1.37
N TYR A 152 -8.82 5.12 -1.35
CA TYR A 152 -8.70 5.95 -2.54
C TYR A 152 -7.82 5.29 -3.61
N PHE A 153 -6.69 4.68 -3.25
CA PHE A 153 -5.86 3.97 -4.20
C PHE A 153 -6.61 2.81 -4.88
N ILE A 154 -7.37 2.04 -4.11
CA ILE A 154 -8.15 0.91 -4.64
C ILE A 154 -9.29 1.42 -5.52
N GLU A 155 -10.06 2.42 -5.07
CA GLU A 155 -11.20 2.95 -5.81
C GLU A 155 -10.77 3.68 -7.10
N ILE A 156 -9.66 4.44 -7.08
CA ILE A 156 -9.10 5.03 -8.30
C ILE A 156 -8.71 3.94 -9.31
N SER A 157 -8.08 2.85 -8.85
CA SER A 157 -7.69 1.76 -9.73
C SER A 157 -8.90 1.05 -10.36
N ARG A 158 -9.97 0.84 -9.59
CA ARG A 158 -11.25 0.31 -10.10
C ARG A 158 -11.87 1.24 -11.13
N TYR A 159 -11.95 2.54 -10.82
CA TYR A 159 -12.50 3.55 -11.73
C TYR A 159 -11.76 3.58 -13.07
N LEU A 160 -10.43 3.60 -13.06
CA LEU A 160 -9.63 3.63 -14.29
C LEU A 160 -9.69 2.34 -15.11
N MET A 161 -10.23 1.27 -14.52
CA MET A 161 -10.53 0.01 -15.23
C MET A 161 -12.00 -0.16 -15.60
N ASP A 162 -12.80 0.92 -15.54
CA ASP A 162 -14.24 0.92 -15.82
C ASP A 162 -15.02 -0.08 -14.95
N LEU A 163 -14.56 -0.28 -13.70
CA LEU A 163 -15.23 -1.13 -12.72
C LEU A 163 -16.08 -0.27 -11.77
N ASP A 164 -16.98 -0.95 -11.04
CA ASP A 164 -17.80 -0.33 -10.01
C ASP A 164 -16.93 0.33 -8.94
N SER A 165 -17.05 1.64 -8.78
CA SER A 165 -16.22 2.47 -7.91
C SER A 165 -17.01 3.68 -7.40
N GLU A 166 -16.79 4.02 -6.13
CA GLU A 166 -17.38 5.19 -5.46
C GLU A 166 -16.50 6.44 -5.55
N ILE A 167 -15.39 6.41 -6.31
CA ILE A 167 -14.43 7.53 -6.35
C ILE A 167 -15.07 8.88 -6.71
N MET A 168 -16.09 8.87 -7.55
CA MET A 168 -16.82 10.07 -7.97
C MET A 168 -17.68 10.66 -6.85
N ASN A 169 -18.07 9.88 -5.86
CA ASN A 169 -18.87 10.28 -4.71
C ASN A 169 -18.02 10.67 -3.50
N LEU A 170 -16.72 10.32 -3.52
CA LEU A 170 -15.78 10.70 -2.48
C LEU A 170 -15.34 12.16 -2.64
N ASP A 171 -15.02 12.80 -1.52
CA ASP A 171 -14.49 14.16 -1.55
C ASP A 171 -13.09 14.19 -2.19
N PRO A 172 -12.94 14.81 -3.37
CA PRO A 172 -11.65 14.84 -4.06
C PRO A 172 -10.59 15.63 -3.29
N ILE A 173 -10.98 16.65 -2.52
CA ILE A 173 -10.05 17.43 -1.70
C ILE A 173 -9.51 16.58 -0.57
N LEU A 174 -10.38 15.84 0.11
CA LEU A 174 -9.99 14.90 1.17
C LEU A 174 -9.07 13.81 0.62
N GLY A 175 -9.42 13.21 -0.51
CA GLY A 175 -8.59 12.21 -1.18
C GLY A 175 -7.19 12.71 -1.52
N PHE A 176 -7.11 13.91 -2.11
CA PHE A 176 -5.83 14.55 -2.43
C PHE A 176 -4.99 14.80 -1.16
N LEU A 177 -5.60 15.33 -0.10
CA LEU A 177 -4.92 15.59 1.17
C LEU A 177 -4.41 14.30 1.83
N LEU A 178 -5.20 13.23 1.80
CA LEU A 178 -4.82 11.93 2.36
C LEU A 178 -3.65 11.30 1.59
N ILE A 179 -3.73 11.25 0.26
CA ILE A 179 -2.67 10.70 -0.59
C ILE A 179 -1.39 11.54 -0.43
N PHE A 180 -1.50 12.87 -0.51
CA PHE A 180 -0.37 13.76 -0.32
C PHE A 180 0.24 13.63 1.08
N GLY A 181 -0.60 13.52 2.12
CA GLY A 181 -0.17 13.29 3.50
C GLY A 181 0.64 12.00 3.65
N VAL A 182 0.17 10.90 3.06
CA VAL A 182 0.91 9.62 3.09
C VAL A 182 2.24 9.73 2.36
N ILE A 183 2.29 10.37 1.21
CA ILE A 183 3.54 10.60 0.46
C ILE A 183 4.51 11.48 1.27
N ALA A 184 4.04 12.56 1.88
CA ALA A 184 4.87 13.44 2.71
C ALA A 184 5.45 12.69 3.93
N VAL A 185 4.64 11.86 4.58
CA VAL A 185 5.09 10.99 5.69
C VAL A 185 6.11 9.97 5.18
N ALA A 186 5.91 9.38 4.00
CA ALA A 186 6.86 8.46 3.40
C ALA A 186 8.22 9.11 3.13
N ILE A 187 8.24 10.29 2.51
CA ILE A 187 9.47 11.06 2.27
C ILE A 187 10.22 11.33 3.58
N ARG A 188 9.48 11.71 4.63
CA ARG A 188 10.07 11.89 5.97
C ARG A 188 10.69 10.59 6.51
N GLY A 189 10.07 9.43 6.27
CA GLY A 189 10.61 8.12 6.65
C GLY A 189 11.96 7.85 6.00
N PHE A 190 12.06 8.07 4.70
CA PHE A 190 13.32 7.92 3.97
C PHE A 190 14.43 8.88 4.45
N MET A 191 14.09 10.13 4.77
CA MET A 191 15.07 11.11 5.26
C MET A 191 15.57 10.83 6.68
N LYS A 192 14.66 10.43 7.59
CA LYS A 192 15.03 10.21 9.01
C LYS A 192 15.94 9.01 9.24
N LEU A 193 15.89 7.99 8.40
CA LEU A 193 16.80 6.85 8.51
C LEU A 193 18.25 7.27 8.25
N ASP A 194 18.49 8.36 7.55
CA ASP A 194 19.83 8.93 7.33
C ASP A 194 20.42 9.58 8.59
N GLU A 195 19.60 10.01 9.54
CA GLU A 195 20.03 10.72 10.76
C GLU A 195 20.28 9.78 11.96
N VAL A 196 19.82 8.53 11.88
CA VAL A 196 20.03 7.54 12.96
C VAL A 196 21.42 6.93 12.81
N ARG A 197 22.41 7.63 13.41
CA ARG A 197 23.78 7.16 13.63
C ARG A 197 23.91 6.33 14.90
#